data_6321ce78e1bba15eb219490ea304006e
#
_entry.id   6321ce78e1bba15eb219490ea304006e
#
_cell.length_a   1.000
_cell.length_b   1.000
_cell.length_c   1.000
_cell.angle_alpha   90.00
_cell.angle_beta   90.00
_cell.angle_gamma   90.00
#
_symmetry.space_group_name_H-M   'P 1'
#
loop_
_entity.id
_entity.type
_entity.pdbx_description
1 polymer ?
#
loop_
_entity_poly.entity_id
_entity_poly.type
_entity_poly.pdbx_seq_one_letter_code
_entity_poly.pdbx_strand_id
1 'polypeptide(L)'
;MADVAGEVIGIEIVDEAVKCAAENAERNGIARASFYCGDASDAKKLLATAEAARGVLDPENTVVVFDPPRKGSTPELIGYIAERGFPKVVYVSCNPDTLARDCVEFQRLGYAIGTVTPVDMFPRTGHVESVVSLTRGFDNELRKRMN
;
A
#
# COMPACT_ATOMS: atom_id res chain seq x y z
N MET A 1 7.53 10.86 -2.85
CA MET A 1 6.06 10.81 -3.10
C MET A 1 5.42 12.19 -3.01
N ALA A 2 5.68 12.96 -1.97
CA ALA A 2 5.04 14.26 -1.76
C ALA A 2 5.23 15.28 -2.90
N ASP A 3 6.28 15.17 -3.69
CA ASP A 3 6.52 16.08 -4.84
C ASP A 3 5.55 15.89 -5.99
N VAL A 4 4.96 14.69 -6.12
CA VAL A 4 4.07 14.32 -7.23
C VAL A 4 2.65 14.02 -6.79
N ALA A 5 2.42 13.73 -5.50
CA ALA A 5 1.10 13.47 -4.94
C ALA A 5 0.42 14.77 -4.53
N GLY A 6 -0.87 14.88 -4.79
CA GLY A 6 -1.72 15.97 -4.28
C GLY A 6 -1.82 15.95 -2.75
N GLU A 7 -1.90 14.75 -2.18
CA GLU A 7 -1.92 14.47 -0.75
C GLU A 7 -1.25 13.14 -0.43
N VAL A 8 -0.67 13.01 0.76
CA VAL A 8 -0.09 11.77 1.29
C VAL A 8 -0.71 11.46 2.65
N ILE A 9 -1.23 10.26 2.82
CA ILE A 9 -1.74 9.76 4.10
C ILE A 9 -0.86 8.57 4.52
N GLY A 10 -0.20 8.71 5.65
CA GLY A 10 0.60 7.64 6.27
C GLY A 10 -0.15 7.02 7.46
N ILE A 11 -0.13 5.68 7.53
CA ILE A 11 -0.64 4.91 8.67
C ILE A 11 0.50 4.06 9.20
N GLU A 12 0.80 4.19 10.48
CA GLU A 12 1.90 3.50 11.14
C GLU A 12 1.50 3.16 12.58
N ILE A 13 1.86 1.98 13.05
CA ILE A 13 1.48 1.51 14.38
C ILE A 13 2.37 2.09 15.50
N VAL A 14 3.59 2.51 15.17
CA VAL A 14 4.56 3.04 16.14
C VAL A 14 4.37 4.56 16.27
N ASP A 15 3.90 5.00 17.42
CA ASP A 15 3.59 6.42 17.71
C ASP A 15 4.80 7.34 17.50
N GLU A 16 5.98 6.91 17.93
CA GLU A 16 7.22 7.65 17.72
C GLU A 16 7.57 7.83 16.24
N ALA A 17 7.31 6.79 15.43
CA ALA A 17 7.53 6.87 13.98
C ALA A 17 6.55 7.84 13.32
N VAL A 18 5.29 7.87 13.79
CA VAL A 18 4.28 8.84 13.33
C VAL A 18 4.72 10.26 13.65
N LYS A 19 5.22 10.53 14.87
CA LYS A 19 5.76 11.85 15.29
C LYS A 19 6.95 12.24 14.43
N CYS A 20 7.92 11.34 14.26
CA CYS A 20 9.08 11.58 13.39
C CYS A 20 8.69 11.86 11.94
N ALA A 21 7.68 11.17 11.41
CA ALA A 21 7.19 11.40 10.06
C ALA A 21 6.58 12.81 9.92
N ALA A 22 5.77 13.23 10.89
CA ALA A 22 5.19 14.57 10.92
C ALA A 22 6.27 15.67 11.02
N GLU A 23 7.23 15.51 11.93
CA GLU A 23 8.37 16.44 12.05
C GLU A 23 9.21 16.52 10.78
N ASN A 24 9.44 15.37 10.11
CA ASN A 24 10.19 15.34 8.87
C ASN A 24 9.42 16.03 7.73
N ALA A 25 8.10 15.88 7.68
CA ALA A 25 7.26 16.59 6.72
C ALA A 25 7.35 18.11 6.96
N GLU A 26 7.24 18.57 8.21
CA GLU A 26 7.36 19.98 8.57
C GLU A 26 8.73 20.54 8.20
N ARG A 27 9.83 19.88 8.60
CA ARG A 27 11.21 20.29 8.29
C ARG A 27 11.48 20.43 6.79
N ASN A 28 10.79 19.62 5.97
CA ASN A 28 10.92 19.66 4.51
C ASN A 28 9.84 20.51 3.81
N GLY A 29 9.03 21.25 4.56
CA GLY A 29 7.98 22.10 4.01
C GLY A 29 6.85 21.34 3.31
N ILE A 30 6.63 20.07 3.67
CA ILE A 30 5.62 19.20 3.06
C ILE A 30 4.29 19.37 3.82
N ALA A 31 3.46 20.31 3.39
CA ALA A 31 2.17 20.58 4.03
C ALA A 31 1.06 19.58 3.65
N ARG A 32 1.29 18.77 2.62
CA ARG A 32 0.29 17.84 2.04
C ARG A 32 0.46 16.40 2.53
N ALA A 33 1.09 16.20 3.67
CA ALA A 33 1.22 14.89 4.30
C ALA A 33 0.54 14.88 5.67
N SER A 34 -0.17 13.82 5.96
CA SER A 34 -0.81 13.54 7.26
C SER A 34 -0.47 12.14 7.71
N PHE A 35 -0.26 11.97 9.00
CA PHE A 35 0.14 10.68 9.56
C PHE A 35 -0.79 10.30 10.71
N TYR A 36 -1.19 9.04 10.76
CA TYR A 36 -2.14 8.51 11.72
C TYR A 36 -1.54 7.29 12.41
N CYS A 37 -1.57 7.30 13.75
CA CYS A 37 -1.11 6.19 14.55
C CYS A 37 -2.20 5.13 14.67
N GLY A 38 -1.90 3.90 14.28
CA GLY A 38 -2.78 2.76 14.44
C GLY A 38 -2.36 1.55 13.61
N ASP A 39 -2.96 0.39 13.93
CA ASP A 39 -2.72 -0.83 13.17
C ASP A 39 -3.37 -0.73 11.78
N ALA A 40 -2.67 -1.23 10.77
CA ALA A 40 -3.19 -1.26 9.40
C ALA A 40 -4.47 -2.13 9.26
N SER A 41 -4.73 -3.06 10.20
CA SER A 41 -6.01 -3.77 10.28
C SER A 41 -7.19 -2.83 10.58
N ASP A 42 -6.93 -1.70 11.23
CA ASP A 42 -7.90 -0.62 11.49
C ASP A 42 -7.96 0.43 10.36
N ALA A 43 -7.38 0.14 9.19
CA ALA A 43 -7.26 1.09 8.08
C ALA A 43 -8.60 1.74 7.70
N LYS A 44 -9.70 1.00 7.76
CA LYS A 44 -11.05 1.55 7.50
C LYS A 44 -11.37 2.72 8.43
N LYS A 45 -11.10 2.58 9.73
CA LYS A 45 -11.34 3.62 10.74
C LYS A 45 -10.38 4.78 10.59
N LEU A 46 -9.11 4.48 10.36
CA LEU A 46 -8.04 5.50 10.22
C LEU A 46 -8.23 6.33 8.97
N LEU A 47 -8.57 5.71 7.84
CA LEU A 47 -8.89 6.43 6.61
C LEU A 47 -10.17 7.25 6.74
N ALA A 48 -11.21 6.76 7.41
CA ALA A 48 -12.40 7.56 7.69
C ALA A 48 -12.07 8.82 8.53
N THR A 49 -11.14 8.71 9.48
CA THR A 49 -10.64 9.86 10.24
C THR A 49 -9.88 10.84 9.36
N ALA A 50 -9.02 10.34 8.48
CA ALA A 50 -8.29 11.16 7.51
C ALA A 50 -9.23 11.88 6.54
N GLU A 51 -10.22 11.18 6.01
CA GLU A 51 -11.24 11.72 5.11
C GLU A 51 -12.11 12.79 5.78
N ALA A 52 -12.44 12.61 7.04
CA ALA A 52 -13.18 13.63 7.81
C ALA A 52 -12.37 14.93 8.00
N ALA A 53 -11.05 14.82 8.10
CA ALA A 53 -10.15 15.97 8.29
C ALA A 53 -9.73 16.64 6.98
N ARG A 54 -9.63 15.91 5.89
CA ARG A 54 -9.01 16.34 4.62
C ARG A 54 -9.93 16.28 3.41
N GLY A 55 -11.07 15.64 3.53
CA GLY A 55 -11.98 15.35 2.43
C GLY A 55 -11.91 13.89 1.98
N VAL A 56 -12.97 13.45 1.30
CA VAL A 56 -13.09 12.06 0.82
C VAL A 56 -12.02 11.79 -0.24
N LEU A 57 -11.27 10.70 -0.05
CA LEU A 57 -10.31 10.23 -1.05
C LEU A 57 -11.06 9.81 -2.33
N ASP A 58 -10.62 10.32 -3.46
CA ASP A 58 -11.04 9.80 -4.75
C ASP A 58 -10.30 8.48 -5.03
N PRO A 59 -10.99 7.34 -4.99
CA PRO A 59 -10.33 6.05 -5.18
C PRO A 59 -9.61 5.95 -6.53
N GLU A 60 -10.18 6.50 -7.60
CA GLU A 60 -9.62 6.39 -8.96
C GLU A 60 -8.28 7.12 -9.10
N ASN A 61 -8.04 8.16 -8.31
CA ASN A 61 -6.81 8.94 -8.29
C ASN A 61 -5.89 8.60 -7.11
N THR A 62 -6.17 7.51 -6.40
CA THR A 62 -5.40 7.09 -5.22
C THR A 62 -4.52 5.88 -5.54
N VAL A 63 -3.27 5.95 -5.11
CA VAL A 63 -2.32 4.83 -5.12
C VAL A 63 -2.05 4.41 -3.69
N VAL A 64 -2.23 3.12 -3.39
CA VAL A 64 -1.84 2.54 -2.11
C VAL A 64 -0.38 2.09 -2.19
N VAL A 65 0.48 2.59 -1.31
CA VAL A 65 1.83 2.06 -1.10
C VAL A 65 1.79 1.22 0.17
N PHE A 66 2.21 -0.03 0.07
CA PHE A 66 1.98 -1.05 1.06
C PHE A 66 3.29 -1.74 1.41
N ASP A 67 3.70 -1.65 2.66
CA ASP A 67 4.95 -2.22 3.18
C ASP A 67 4.67 -2.93 4.52
N PRO A 68 4.08 -4.14 4.48
CA PRO A 68 3.71 -4.84 5.69
C PRO A 68 4.91 -5.50 6.37
N PRO A 69 4.77 -5.91 7.65
CA PRO A 69 5.80 -6.67 8.34
C PRO A 69 6.06 -8.03 7.66
N ARG A 70 7.12 -8.74 8.06
CA ARG A 70 7.54 -10.04 7.49
C ARG A 70 6.45 -11.11 7.41
N LYS A 71 5.43 -11.03 8.26
CA LYS A 71 4.25 -11.93 8.23
C LYS A 71 3.31 -11.67 7.05
N GLY A 72 3.55 -10.60 6.29
CA GLY A 72 2.68 -10.11 5.23
C GLY A 72 1.44 -9.41 5.77
N SER A 73 0.45 -9.23 4.90
CA SER A 73 -0.82 -8.58 5.22
C SER A 73 -1.86 -9.55 5.76
N THR A 74 -2.97 -8.95 6.20
CA THR A 74 -4.18 -9.69 6.57
C THR A 74 -5.19 -9.67 5.43
N PRO A 75 -6.01 -10.74 5.29
CA PRO A 75 -7.08 -10.77 4.28
C PRO A 75 -8.07 -9.61 4.43
N GLU A 76 -8.30 -9.14 5.66
CA GLU A 76 -9.21 -8.03 5.95
C GLU A 76 -8.70 -6.72 5.34
N LEU A 77 -7.40 -6.42 5.47
CA LEU A 77 -6.81 -5.21 4.88
C LEU A 77 -6.79 -5.30 3.35
N ILE A 78 -6.41 -6.45 2.80
CA ILE A 78 -6.43 -6.69 1.35
C ILE A 78 -7.86 -6.54 0.82
N GLY A 79 -8.83 -7.13 1.49
CA GLY A 79 -10.26 -7.02 1.17
C GLY A 79 -10.74 -5.58 1.19
N TYR A 80 -10.36 -4.81 2.22
CA TYR A 80 -10.72 -3.41 2.34
C TYR A 80 -10.12 -2.54 1.20
N ILE A 81 -8.86 -2.77 0.84
CA ILE A 81 -8.23 -2.08 -0.31
C ILE A 81 -9.02 -2.35 -1.58
N ALA A 82 -9.43 -3.60 -1.79
CA ALA A 82 -10.23 -4.00 -2.95
C ALA A 82 -11.65 -3.42 -2.90
N GLU A 83 -12.33 -3.42 -1.75
CA GLU A 83 -13.66 -2.82 -1.55
C GLU A 83 -13.67 -1.33 -1.88
N ARG A 84 -12.64 -0.60 -1.46
CA ARG A 84 -12.47 0.82 -1.74
C ARG A 84 -12.27 1.13 -3.23
N GLY A 85 -11.91 0.15 -4.02
CA GLY A 85 -11.75 0.31 -5.46
C GLY A 85 -10.46 0.96 -5.91
N PHE A 86 -9.43 1.03 -5.06
CA PHE A 86 -8.15 1.63 -5.43
C PHE A 86 -7.55 0.92 -6.67
N PRO A 87 -7.25 1.66 -7.76
CA PRO A 87 -6.84 1.06 -9.02
C PRO A 87 -5.41 0.52 -8.98
N LYS A 88 -4.58 1.03 -8.09
CA LYS A 88 -3.16 0.67 -8.04
C LYS A 88 -2.67 0.50 -6.62
N VAL A 89 -1.97 -0.61 -6.39
CA VAL A 89 -1.24 -0.91 -5.17
C VAL A 89 0.22 -1.15 -5.53
N VAL A 90 1.14 -0.52 -4.83
CA VAL A 90 2.56 -0.83 -4.87
C VAL A 90 2.87 -1.58 -3.59
N TYR A 91 3.24 -2.85 -3.71
CA TYR A 91 3.57 -3.70 -2.57
C TYR A 91 5.10 -3.84 -2.48
N VAL A 92 5.65 -3.42 -1.35
CA VAL A 92 7.04 -3.66 -0.96
C VAL A 92 7.05 -4.77 0.06
N SER A 93 7.97 -5.73 -0.02
CA SER A 93 8.04 -6.86 0.90
C SER A 93 9.44 -7.34 1.13
N CYS A 94 9.80 -7.53 2.38
CA CYS A 94 11.05 -8.19 2.80
C CYS A 94 10.94 -9.73 2.90
N ASN A 95 9.78 -10.31 2.51
CA ASN A 95 9.56 -11.76 2.53
C ASN A 95 8.79 -12.21 1.28
N PRO A 96 9.46 -12.85 0.30
CA PRO A 96 8.83 -13.26 -0.95
C PRO A 96 7.73 -14.32 -0.77
N ASP A 97 7.79 -15.18 0.26
CA ASP A 97 6.78 -16.23 0.49
C ASP A 97 5.44 -15.60 0.90
N THR A 98 5.47 -14.62 1.83
CA THR A 98 4.26 -13.92 2.24
C THR A 98 3.75 -12.99 1.16
N LEU A 99 4.63 -12.38 0.38
CA LEU A 99 4.25 -11.61 -0.81
C LEU A 99 3.48 -12.48 -1.81
N ALA A 100 3.99 -13.68 -2.11
CA ALA A 100 3.32 -14.59 -3.04
C ALA A 100 1.92 -14.98 -2.56
N ARG A 101 1.77 -15.28 -1.25
CA ARG A 101 0.47 -15.56 -0.63
C ARG A 101 -0.50 -14.37 -0.79
N ASP A 102 -0.06 -13.18 -0.46
CA ASP A 102 -0.89 -11.98 -0.50
C ASP A 102 -1.24 -11.58 -1.95
N CYS A 103 -0.32 -11.79 -2.89
CA CYS A 103 -0.59 -11.62 -4.32
C CYS A 103 -1.71 -12.53 -4.81
N VAL A 104 -1.79 -13.80 -4.35
CA VAL A 104 -2.90 -14.70 -4.70
C VAL A 104 -4.23 -14.12 -4.22
N GLU A 105 -4.27 -13.53 -3.02
CA GLU A 105 -5.50 -12.92 -2.51
C GLU A 105 -5.89 -11.67 -3.32
N PHE A 106 -4.94 -10.80 -3.65
CA PHE A 106 -5.19 -9.67 -4.56
C PHE A 106 -5.70 -10.12 -5.92
N GLN A 107 -5.16 -11.21 -6.49
CA GLN A 107 -5.64 -11.77 -7.77
C GLN A 107 -7.10 -12.24 -7.68
N ARG A 108 -7.48 -12.91 -6.58
CA ARG A 108 -8.88 -13.33 -6.34
C ARG A 108 -9.83 -12.15 -6.30
N LEU A 109 -9.36 -11.00 -5.82
CA LEU A 109 -10.11 -9.75 -5.72
C LEU A 109 -10.01 -8.88 -6.99
N GLY A 110 -9.43 -9.41 -8.09
CA GLY A 110 -9.46 -8.77 -9.40
C GLY A 110 -8.26 -7.88 -9.72
N TYR A 111 -7.15 -8.01 -8.99
CA TYR A 111 -5.90 -7.33 -9.31
C TYR A 111 -5.01 -8.19 -10.22
N ALA A 112 -4.44 -7.57 -11.24
CA ALA A 112 -3.36 -8.14 -12.04
C ALA A 112 -2.02 -7.88 -11.33
N ILE A 113 -1.16 -8.91 -11.28
CA ILE A 113 0.17 -8.83 -10.71
C ILE A 113 1.14 -8.41 -11.81
N GLY A 114 1.84 -7.30 -11.57
CA GLY A 114 2.90 -6.84 -12.46
C GLY A 114 4.23 -7.56 -12.24
N THR A 115 5.28 -7.03 -12.84
CA THR A 115 6.63 -7.56 -12.65
C THR A 115 7.09 -7.39 -11.21
N VAL A 116 7.59 -8.45 -10.61
CA VAL A 116 8.25 -8.41 -9.31
C VAL A 116 9.71 -8.00 -9.51
N THR A 117 10.12 -6.91 -8.89
CA THR A 117 11.50 -6.41 -8.96
C THR A 117 12.19 -6.67 -7.62
N PRO A 118 13.21 -7.55 -7.58
CA PRO A 118 14.01 -7.73 -6.38
C PRO A 118 14.98 -6.54 -6.20
N VAL A 119 15.18 -6.16 -4.94
CA VAL A 119 16.11 -5.09 -4.54
C VAL A 119 17.01 -5.60 -3.44
N ASP A 120 18.32 -5.60 -3.65
CA ASP A 120 19.29 -6.00 -2.65
C ASP A 120 19.60 -4.84 -1.69
N MET A 121 18.78 -4.74 -0.64
CA MET A 121 18.96 -3.76 0.44
C MET A 121 19.89 -4.28 1.56
N PHE A 122 20.14 -5.57 1.58
CA PHE A 122 20.92 -6.23 2.64
C PHE A 122 22.01 -7.14 2.05
N PRO A 123 23.02 -6.56 1.36
CA PRO A 123 24.04 -7.34 0.66
C PRO A 123 24.77 -8.29 1.61
N ARG A 124 25.07 -9.50 1.12
CA ARG A 124 25.69 -10.61 1.86
C ARG A 124 24.81 -11.26 2.94
N THR A 125 23.51 -11.03 2.90
CA THR A 125 22.53 -11.76 3.72
C THR A 125 21.58 -12.55 2.82
N GLY A 126 20.73 -13.41 3.41
CA GLY A 126 19.66 -14.13 2.69
C GLY A 126 18.39 -13.30 2.52
N HIS A 127 18.43 -11.99 2.77
CA HIS A 127 17.28 -11.12 2.70
C HIS A 127 17.26 -10.34 1.40
N VAL A 128 16.07 -10.26 0.77
CA VAL A 128 15.81 -9.48 -0.42
C VAL A 128 14.51 -8.71 -0.24
N GLU A 129 14.51 -7.45 -0.62
CA GLU A 129 13.28 -6.69 -0.79
C GLU A 129 12.70 -6.99 -2.16
N SER A 130 11.39 -7.05 -2.25
CA SER A 130 10.68 -7.27 -3.50
C SER A 130 9.63 -6.18 -3.67
N VAL A 131 9.61 -5.55 -4.84
CA VAL A 131 8.62 -4.52 -5.17
C VAL A 131 7.77 -5.02 -6.33
N VAL A 132 6.45 -4.95 -6.18
CA VAL A 132 5.50 -5.31 -7.23
C VAL A 132 4.38 -4.29 -7.33
N SER A 133 3.95 -4.00 -8.56
CA SER A 133 2.77 -3.20 -8.83
C SER A 133 1.58 -4.12 -9.08
N LEU A 134 0.49 -3.88 -8.37
CA LEU A 134 -0.78 -4.57 -8.52
C LEU A 134 -1.77 -3.57 -9.12
N THR A 135 -2.46 -3.94 -10.20
CA THR A 135 -3.38 -3.04 -10.92
C THR A 135 -4.76 -3.67 -10.97
N ARG A 136 -5.77 -2.95 -10.49
CA ARG A 136 -7.15 -3.40 -10.52
C ARG A 136 -7.73 -3.23 -11.92
N GLY A 137 -8.44 -4.24 -12.40
CA GLY A 137 -9.34 -4.10 -13.53
C GLY A 137 -8.70 -3.85 -14.86
N PHE A 138 -7.66 -4.60 -15.22
CA PHE A 138 -7.43 -4.87 -16.62
C PHE A 138 -7.98 -6.27 -16.93
N ASP A 139 -9.19 -6.27 -17.51
CA ASP A 139 -9.64 -7.18 -18.55
C ASP A 139 -10.18 -8.56 -18.15
N ASN A 140 -11.48 -8.60 -17.95
CA ASN A 140 -12.30 -9.77 -18.33
C ASN A 140 -12.09 -10.18 -19.81
N GLU A 141 -11.56 -9.31 -20.66
CA GLU A 141 -11.25 -9.59 -22.07
C GLU A 141 -9.98 -10.44 -22.25
N LEU A 142 -8.94 -10.21 -21.47
CA LEU A 142 -7.72 -11.04 -21.51
C LEU A 142 -7.97 -12.44 -20.95
N ARG A 143 -8.79 -12.58 -19.90
CA ARG A 143 -9.22 -13.92 -19.41
C ARG A 143 -10.00 -14.71 -20.46
N LYS A 144 -10.80 -14.04 -21.30
CA LYS A 144 -11.54 -14.69 -22.40
C LYS A 144 -10.65 -15.13 -23.56
N ARG A 145 -9.44 -14.56 -23.69
CA ARG A 145 -8.48 -14.93 -24.75
C ARG A 145 -7.51 -16.05 -24.35
N MET A 146 -7.45 -16.39 -23.06
CA MET A 146 -6.59 -17.46 -22.53
C MET A 146 -7.33 -18.76 -22.22
N ASN A 147 -8.67 -18.81 -22.40
CA ASN A 147 -9.54 -19.99 -22.39
C ASN A 147 -10.12 -20.23 -23.80
#